data_3e4cf3246946f99c2b0e09cd279e9c2d
#
_entry.id   3e4cf3246946f99c2b0e09cd279e9c2d
#
_cell.length_a   1.000
_cell.length_b   1.000
_cell.length_c   1.000
_cell.angle_alpha   90.00
_cell.angle_beta   90.00
_cell.angle_gamma   90.00
#
_symmetry.space_group_name_H-M   'P 1'
#
loop_
_entity.id
_entity.type
_entity.pdbx_description
1 polymer ?
#
loop_
_entity_poly.entity_id
_entity_poly.type
_entity_poly.pdbx_seq_one_letter_code
_entity_poly.pdbx_strand_id
1 'polypeptide(L)'
;VAVAKAYLLVQPDLSFETVSVEDTNAEEARLDAALEASQNELSVIREKAVDSLGEEAAQVFDAHLMVLADPEMVGQIKETIRAKKTNAEAGLKEVTDMFITLFENMDDNPYMQERAADIRDVTKRVLANLLGKKLPNPASINEESVVIAHDLTPSDTAQLDKKFVKAFVTNIGGRTSHSAIMARTLEIAAVLGTNNITELVKDGDVIAANGITGAVSYTHLRA
;
A
#
# COMPACT_ATOMS: atom_id res chain seq x y z
N VAL A 1 22.35 2.18 12.18
CA VAL A 1 22.27 3.53 11.59
C VAL A 1 22.49 3.40 10.10
N ALA A 2 21.60 4.00 9.33
CA ALA A 2 21.72 4.07 7.88
C ALA A 2 21.84 5.53 7.44
N VAL A 3 22.71 5.80 6.46
CA VAL A 3 22.90 7.14 5.89
C VAL A 3 22.83 7.00 4.36
N ALA A 4 21.86 7.64 3.74
CA ALA A 4 21.70 7.67 2.28
C ALA A 4 20.81 8.85 1.86
N LYS A 5 20.55 8.98 0.56
CA LYS A 5 19.60 9.97 0.04
C LYS A 5 18.17 9.59 0.38
N ALA A 6 17.35 10.58 0.66
CA ALA A 6 15.91 10.39 0.81
C ALA A 6 15.26 10.03 -0.53
N TYR A 7 14.45 9.01 -0.52
CA TYR A 7 13.50 8.69 -1.58
C TYR A 7 12.09 8.91 -1.05
N LEU A 8 11.41 9.93 -1.54
CA LEU A 8 10.07 10.28 -1.08
C LEU A 8 9.04 9.40 -1.80
N LEU A 9 8.40 8.50 -1.05
CA LEU A 9 7.34 7.64 -1.55
C LEU A 9 6.00 8.41 -1.46
N VAL A 10 5.64 9.09 -2.54
CA VAL A 10 4.43 9.91 -2.61
C VAL A 10 3.26 9.07 -3.10
N GLN A 11 2.21 9.01 -2.28
CA GLN A 11 0.95 8.38 -2.67
C GLN A 11 0.13 9.32 -3.53
N PRO A 12 -0.54 8.84 -4.61
CA PRO A 12 -1.45 9.66 -5.38
C PRO A 12 -2.68 10.04 -4.56
N ASP A 13 -3.30 11.17 -4.89
CA ASP A 13 -4.62 11.51 -4.39
C ASP A 13 -5.67 10.58 -5.03
N LEU A 14 -6.30 9.75 -4.23
CA LEU A 14 -7.35 8.80 -4.61
C LEU A 14 -8.75 9.30 -4.22
N SER A 15 -8.91 10.58 -3.93
CA SER A 15 -10.22 11.17 -3.71
C SER A 15 -11.07 11.10 -4.98
N PHE A 16 -12.36 10.86 -4.81
CA PHE A 16 -13.35 10.81 -5.87
C PHE A 16 -14.70 11.32 -5.36
N GLU A 17 -15.55 11.69 -6.28
CA GLU A 17 -16.94 12.06 -5.97
C GLU A 17 -17.86 10.87 -6.24
N THR A 18 -18.85 10.68 -5.38
CA THR A 18 -19.94 9.74 -5.64
C THR A 18 -20.91 10.39 -6.63
N VAL A 19 -21.08 9.78 -7.77
CA VAL A 19 -21.98 10.29 -8.82
C VAL A 19 -23.03 9.25 -9.16
N SER A 20 -24.24 9.75 -9.48
CA SER A 20 -25.31 8.91 -10.00
C SER A 20 -25.05 8.60 -11.47
N VAL A 21 -25.24 7.33 -11.86
CA VAL A 21 -25.03 6.85 -13.23
C VAL A 21 -26.29 6.19 -13.77
N GLU A 22 -26.56 6.36 -15.05
CA GLU A 22 -27.66 5.67 -15.71
C GLU A 22 -27.24 4.28 -16.26
N ASP A 23 -26.04 4.18 -16.77
CA ASP A 23 -25.47 2.92 -17.32
C ASP A 23 -24.61 2.20 -16.27
N THR A 24 -25.27 1.40 -15.44
CA THR A 24 -24.56 0.59 -14.42
C THR A 24 -23.74 -0.53 -15.05
N ASN A 25 -24.07 -1.01 -16.27
CA ASN A 25 -23.26 -2.02 -16.95
C ASN A 25 -21.89 -1.46 -17.37
N ALA A 26 -21.84 -0.20 -17.77
CA ALA A 26 -20.56 0.46 -18.07
C ALA A 26 -19.69 0.58 -16.82
N GLU A 27 -20.29 0.87 -15.68
CA GLU A 27 -19.56 0.95 -14.41
C GLU A 27 -19.06 -0.43 -13.94
N GLU A 28 -19.85 -1.48 -14.09
CA GLU A 28 -19.42 -2.85 -13.82
C GLU A 28 -18.25 -3.26 -14.73
N ALA A 29 -18.30 -2.90 -16.02
CA ALA A 29 -17.21 -3.15 -16.96
C ALA A 29 -15.92 -2.38 -16.57
N ARG A 30 -16.04 -1.13 -16.09
CA ARG A 30 -14.92 -0.37 -15.53
C ARG A 30 -14.32 -1.06 -14.31
N LEU A 31 -15.17 -1.57 -13.41
CA LEU A 31 -14.71 -2.34 -12.25
C LEU A 31 -13.96 -3.60 -12.69
N ASP A 32 -14.52 -4.39 -13.62
CA ASP A 32 -13.88 -5.61 -14.10
C ASP A 32 -12.51 -5.32 -14.73
N ALA A 33 -12.39 -4.27 -15.52
CA ALA A 33 -11.11 -3.84 -16.09
C ALA A 33 -10.10 -3.42 -15.04
N ALA A 34 -10.54 -2.72 -13.98
CA ALA A 34 -9.67 -2.31 -12.87
C ALA A 34 -9.22 -3.50 -12.01
N LEU A 35 -10.09 -4.48 -11.79
CA LEU A 35 -9.76 -5.73 -11.11
C LEU A 35 -8.72 -6.52 -11.90
N GLU A 36 -8.91 -6.69 -13.20
CA GLU A 36 -7.96 -7.38 -14.09
C GLU A 36 -6.59 -6.67 -14.10
N ALA A 37 -6.58 -5.35 -14.26
CA ALA A 37 -5.34 -4.56 -14.20
C ALA A 37 -4.62 -4.75 -12.86
N SER A 38 -5.36 -4.72 -11.74
CA SER A 38 -4.82 -4.92 -10.40
C SER A 38 -4.24 -6.33 -10.20
N GLN A 39 -4.90 -7.36 -10.73
CA GLN A 39 -4.40 -8.75 -10.71
C GLN A 39 -3.10 -8.88 -11.49
N ASN A 40 -3.03 -8.28 -12.69
CA ASN A 40 -1.83 -8.30 -13.51
C ASN A 40 -0.65 -7.59 -12.83
N GLU A 41 -0.90 -6.41 -12.25
CA GLU A 41 0.12 -5.68 -11.49
C GLU A 41 0.64 -6.48 -10.29
N LEU A 42 -0.26 -7.05 -9.49
CA LEU A 42 0.11 -7.85 -8.31
C LEU A 42 0.86 -9.12 -8.69
N SER A 43 0.50 -9.78 -9.80
CA SER A 43 1.22 -10.95 -10.29
C SER A 43 2.67 -10.61 -10.64
N VAL A 44 2.90 -9.48 -11.33
CA VAL A 44 4.25 -9.02 -11.65
C VAL A 44 5.05 -8.64 -10.39
N ILE A 45 4.39 -7.98 -9.43
CA ILE A 45 5.03 -7.61 -8.16
C ILE A 45 5.39 -8.87 -7.36
N ARG A 46 4.50 -9.88 -7.33
CA ARG A 46 4.74 -11.16 -6.67
C ARG A 46 5.97 -11.88 -7.24
N GLU A 47 6.07 -11.98 -8.57
CA GLU A 47 7.23 -12.60 -9.22
C GLU A 47 8.53 -11.91 -8.81
N LYS A 48 8.56 -10.58 -8.84
CA LYS A 48 9.73 -9.81 -8.40
C LYS A 48 10.04 -9.98 -6.91
N ALA A 49 9.01 -10.07 -6.07
CA ALA A 49 9.19 -10.29 -4.64
C ALA A 49 9.77 -11.69 -4.35
N VAL A 50 9.36 -12.72 -5.08
CA VAL A 50 9.97 -14.06 -4.99
C VAL A 50 11.47 -14.00 -5.30
N ASP A 51 11.84 -13.33 -6.38
CA ASP A 51 13.23 -13.22 -6.81
C ASP A 51 14.11 -12.43 -5.83
N SER A 52 13.59 -11.38 -5.24
CA SER A 52 14.36 -10.45 -4.39
C SER A 52 14.31 -10.77 -2.90
N LEU A 53 13.18 -11.30 -2.41
CA LEU A 53 12.89 -11.48 -0.97
C LEU A 53 12.54 -12.93 -0.60
N GLY A 54 12.32 -13.80 -1.59
CA GLY A 54 11.94 -15.20 -1.40
C GLY A 54 10.43 -15.43 -1.32
N GLU A 55 10.04 -16.70 -1.37
CA GLU A 55 8.64 -17.16 -1.46
C GLU A 55 7.81 -16.74 -0.24
N GLU A 56 8.39 -16.78 0.96
CA GLU A 56 7.68 -16.42 2.19
C GLU A 56 7.20 -14.96 2.18
N ALA A 57 8.07 -14.03 1.76
CA ALA A 57 7.70 -12.60 1.65
C ALA A 57 6.66 -12.35 0.53
N ALA A 58 6.67 -13.17 -0.52
CA ALA A 58 5.74 -13.04 -1.64
C ALA A 58 4.32 -13.54 -1.31
N GLN A 59 4.12 -14.31 -0.25
CA GLN A 59 2.79 -14.85 0.15
C GLN A 59 1.75 -13.76 0.42
N VAL A 60 2.16 -12.57 0.82
CA VAL A 60 1.23 -11.44 0.99
C VAL A 60 0.47 -11.13 -0.31
N PHE A 61 1.14 -11.28 -1.46
CA PHE A 61 0.52 -11.03 -2.76
C PHE A 61 -0.45 -12.16 -3.17
N ASP A 62 -0.23 -13.40 -2.72
CA ASP A 62 -1.21 -14.47 -2.90
C ASP A 62 -2.50 -14.16 -2.15
N ALA A 63 -2.42 -13.64 -0.92
CA ALA A 63 -3.57 -13.18 -0.18
C ALA A 63 -4.31 -12.04 -0.90
N HIS A 64 -3.58 -11.07 -1.45
CA HIS A 64 -4.15 -9.96 -2.21
C HIS A 64 -4.85 -10.44 -3.50
N LEU A 65 -4.25 -11.39 -4.23
CA LEU A 65 -4.86 -11.99 -5.42
C LEU A 65 -6.13 -12.76 -5.09
N MET A 66 -6.17 -13.45 -3.94
CA MET A 66 -7.38 -14.12 -3.46
C MET A 66 -8.51 -13.12 -3.15
N VAL A 67 -8.20 -11.98 -2.54
CA VAL A 67 -9.18 -10.92 -2.28
C VAL A 67 -9.76 -10.38 -3.59
N LEU A 68 -8.91 -10.11 -4.59
CA LEU A 68 -9.36 -9.63 -5.91
C LEU A 68 -10.24 -10.63 -6.66
N ALA A 69 -10.04 -11.92 -6.43
CA ALA A 69 -10.77 -13.00 -7.09
C ALA A 69 -11.99 -13.46 -6.29
N ASP A 70 -12.26 -12.87 -5.12
CA ASP A 70 -13.38 -13.26 -4.27
C ASP A 70 -14.73 -12.94 -4.93
N PRO A 71 -15.50 -13.97 -5.35
CA PRO A 71 -16.75 -13.76 -6.08
C PRO A 71 -17.85 -13.11 -5.22
N GLU A 72 -17.79 -13.30 -3.90
CA GLU A 72 -18.79 -12.70 -3.00
C GLU A 72 -18.55 -11.19 -2.90
N MET A 73 -17.32 -10.77 -2.63
CA MET A 73 -16.98 -9.35 -2.57
C MET A 73 -17.24 -8.65 -3.90
N VAL A 74 -16.78 -9.21 -5.01
CA VAL A 74 -17.00 -8.63 -6.36
C VAL A 74 -18.48 -8.58 -6.68
N GLY A 75 -19.23 -9.64 -6.36
CA GLY A 75 -20.69 -9.70 -6.55
C GLY A 75 -21.42 -8.62 -5.77
N GLN A 76 -21.07 -8.40 -4.50
CA GLN A 76 -21.67 -7.35 -3.67
C GLN A 76 -21.34 -5.94 -4.17
N ILE A 77 -20.11 -5.71 -4.69
CA ILE A 77 -19.75 -4.42 -5.29
C ILE A 77 -20.64 -4.13 -6.52
N LYS A 78 -20.79 -5.10 -7.41
CA LYS A 78 -21.64 -4.98 -8.61
C LYS A 78 -23.12 -4.78 -8.26
N GLU A 79 -23.61 -5.49 -7.25
CA GLU A 79 -24.97 -5.30 -6.77
C GLU A 79 -25.20 -3.90 -6.19
N THR A 80 -24.25 -3.40 -5.43
CA THR A 80 -24.29 -2.03 -4.88
C THR A 80 -24.31 -0.98 -6.00
N ILE A 81 -23.47 -1.14 -7.03
CA ILE A 81 -23.48 -0.26 -8.21
C ILE A 81 -24.87 -0.24 -8.87
N ARG A 82 -25.47 -1.42 -9.10
CA ARG A 82 -26.79 -1.53 -9.72
C ARG A 82 -27.91 -0.96 -8.87
N ALA A 83 -27.95 -1.35 -7.60
CA ALA A 83 -29.02 -0.97 -6.70
C ALA A 83 -29.04 0.53 -6.40
N LYS A 84 -27.86 1.13 -6.25
CA LYS A 84 -27.73 2.55 -5.93
C LYS A 84 -27.51 3.44 -7.15
N LYS A 85 -27.36 2.86 -8.33
CA LYS A 85 -27.03 3.58 -9.58
C LYS A 85 -25.85 4.53 -9.35
N THR A 86 -24.76 4.01 -8.83
CA THR A 86 -23.56 4.78 -8.45
C THR A 86 -22.35 4.36 -9.30
N ASN A 87 -21.33 5.22 -9.35
CA ASN A 87 -20.07 4.91 -10.01
C ASN A 87 -19.32 3.76 -9.31
N ALA A 88 -18.40 3.14 -10.06
CA ALA A 88 -17.64 1.97 -9.59
C ALA A 88 -16.80 2.27 -8.34
N GLU A 89 -16.23 3.46 -8.26
CA GLU A 89 -15.44 3.94 -7.12
C GLU A 89 -16.25 3.92 -5.82
N ALA A 90 -17.48 4.43 -5.88
CA ALA A 90 -18.35 4.49 -4.71
C ALA A 90 -18.83 3.08 -4.29
N GLY A 91 -19.21 2.23 -5.24
CA GLY A 91 -19.60 0.85 -4.98
C GLY A 91 -18.45 0.03 -4.36
N LEU A 92 -17.26 0.15 -4.92
CA LEU A 92 -16.04 -0.47 -4.40
C LEU A 92 -15.80 -0.04 -2.94
N LYS A 93 -15.75 1.27 -2.70
CA LYS A 93 -15.42 1.85 -1.40
C LYS A 93 -16.42 1.42 -0.33
N GLU A 94 -17.70 1.48 -0.62
CA GLU A 94 -18.76 1.11 0.33
C GLU A 94 -18.64 -0.34 0.78
N VAL A 95 -18.50 -1.27 -0.15
CA VAL A 95 -18.45 -2.71 0.16
C VAL A 95 -17.14 -3.05 0.87
N THR A 96 -16.01 -2.54 0.40
CA THR A 96 -14.71 -2.83 1.04
C THR A 96 -14.61 -2.22 2.43
N ASP A 97 -15.14 -1.02 2.68
CA ASP A 97 -15.20 -0.42 4.02
C ASP A 97 -16.08 -1.25 4.98
N MET A 98 -17.16 -1.84 4.48
CA MET A 98 -17.99 -2.75 5.27
C MET A 98 -17.21 -4.00 5.71
N PHE A 99 -16.50 -4.66 4.80
CA PHE A 99 -15.68 -5.82 5.14
C PHE A 99 -14.51 -5.46 6.08
N ILE A 100 -13.84 -4.34 5.82
CA ILE A 100 -12.76 -3.84 6.68
C ILE A 100 -13.29 -3.63 8.10
N THR A 101 -14.40 -2.92 8.25
CA THR A 101 -15.01 -2.65 9.56
C THR A 101 -15.43 -3.94 10.26
N LEU A 102 -16.00 -4.89 9.52
CA LEU A 102 -16.37 -6.19 10.05
C LEU A 102 -15.16 -6.94 10.62
N PHE A 103 -14.08 -7.01 9.86
CA PHE A 103 -12.89 -7.76 10.26
C PHE A 103 -12.10 -7.08 11.36
N GLU A 104 -12.05 -5.74 11.39
CA GLU A 104 -11.40 -5.00 12.47
C GLU A 104 -12.11 -5.13 13.81
N ASN A 105 -13.43 -5.28 13.81
CA ASN A 105 -14.22 -5.49 15.03
C ASN A 105 -14.14 -6.93 15.57
N MET A 106 -13.40 -7.83 14.91
CA MET A 106 -13.11 -9.18 15.41
C MET A 106 -11.88 -9.16 16.34
N ASP A 107 -12.02 -8.52 17.51
CA ASP A 107 -10.93 -8.22 18.45
C ASP A 107 -10.09 -9.45 18.87
N ASP A 108 -10.69 -10.62 18.90
CA ASP A 108 -10.04 -11.87 19.33
C ASP A 108 -9.41 -12.67 18.16
N ASN A 109 -9.38 -12.09 16.95
CA ASN A 109 -8.90 -12.81 15.76
C ASN A 109 -7.86 -11.99 14.97
N PRO A 110 -6.56 -12.10 15.32
CA PRO A 110 -5.48 -11.41 14.61
C PRO A 110 -5.45 -11.68 13.10
N TYR A 111 -5.83 -12.89 12.68
CA TYR A 111 -5.90 -13.27 11.26
C TYR A 111 -6.91 -12.41 10.49
N MET A 112 -8.07 -12.12 11.10
CA MET A 112 -9.07 -11.26 10.44
C MET A 112 -8.63 -9.79 10.41
N GLN A 113 -7.87 -9.32 11.39
CA GLN A 113 -7.30 -7.99 11.38
C GLN A 113 -6.25 -7.83 10.26
N GLU A 114 -5.44 -8.86 10.00
CA GLU A 114 -4.53 -8.89 8.84
C GLU A 114 -5.32 -8.85 7.53
N ARG A 115 -6.42 -9.59 7.43
CA ARG A 115 -7.30 -9.55 6.26
C ARG A 115 -7.89 -8.16 6.01
N ALA A 116 -8.22 -7.39 7.05
CA ALA A 116 -8.67 -6.01 6.89
C ALA A 116 -7.57 -5.14 6.24
N ALA A 117 -6.32 -5.33 6.63
CA ALA A 117 -5.18 -4.62 6.03
C ALA A 117 -4.98 -5.01 4.55
N ASP A 118 -5.12 -6.29 4.21
CA ASP A 118 -5.05 -6.78 2.83
C ASP A 118 -6.15 -6.15 1.96
N ILE A 119 -7.39 -6.11 2.47
CA ILE A 119 -8.51 -5.48 1.75
C ILE A 119 -8.25 -3.99 1.51
N ARG A 120 -7.69 -3.27 2.49
CA ARG A 120 -7.33 -1.86 2.29
C ARG A 120 -6.29 -1.68 1.19
N ASP A 121 -5.24 -2.49 1.19
CA ASP A 121 -4.16 -2.40 0.22
C ASP A 121 -4.69 -2.72 -1.20
N VAL A 122 -5.47 -3.78 -1.33
CA VAL A 122 -6.12 -4.16 -2.60
C VAL A 122 -7.10 -3.09 -3.08
N THR A 123 -7.96 -2.58 -2.18
CA THR A 123 -8.92 -1.51 -2.52
C THR A 123 -8.23 -0.28 -3.07
N LYS A 124 -7.13 0.13 -2.44
CA LYS A 124 -6.31 1.25 -2.89
C LYS A 124 -5.80 1.04 -4.31
N ARG A 125 -5.34 -0.17 -4.64
CA ARG A 125 -4.86 -0.51 -5.99
C ARG A 125 -5.97 -0.47 -7.03
N VAL A 126 -7.11 -1.10 -6.74
CA VAL A 126 -8.28 -1.09 -7.65
C VAL A 126 -8.79 0.34 -7.86
N LEU A 127 -8.86 1.12 -6.79
CA LEU A 127 -9.28 2.52 -6.86
C LEU A 127 -8.32 3.37 -7.71
N ALA A 128 -7.02 3.17 -7.56
CA ALA A 128 -6.01 3.83 -8.40
C ALA A 128 -6.22 3.49 -9.88
N ASN A 129 -6.48 2.24 -10.21
CA ASN A 129 -6.77 1.80 -11.58
C ASN A 129 -8.08 2.40 -12.10
N LEU A 130 -9.15 2.46 -11.30
CA LEU A 130 -10.40 3.14 -11.67
C LEU A 130 -10.20 4.62 -11.98
N LEU A 131 -9.36 5.29 -11.21
CA LEU A 131 -9.06 6.72 -11.36
C LEU A 131 -7.97 7.02 -12.40
N GLY A 132 -7.37 6.00 -13.01
CA GLY A 132 -6.26 6.17 -13.96
C GLY A 132 -4.98 6.72 -13.32
N LYS A 133 -4.77 6.46 -12.03
CA LYS A 133 -3.60 6.92 -11.26
C LYS A 133 -2.65 5.75 -11.01
N LYS A 134 -1.35 6.07 -10.94
CA LYS A 134 -0.30 5.07 -10.64
C LYS A 134 0.09 5.13 -9.18
N LEU A 135 0.11 3.96 -8.53
CA LEU A 135 0.71 3.80 -7.21
C LEU A 135 2.25 3.86 -7.32
N PRO A 136 2.94 4.31 -6.25
CA PRO A 136 4.39 4.26 -6.21
C PRO A 136 4.90 2.83 -6.37
N ASN A 137 6.09 2.70 -6.98
CA ASN A 137 6.74 1.43 -7.21
C ASN A 137 8.09 1.37 -6.47
N PRO A 138 8.11 0.93 -5.19
CA PRO A 138 9.36 0.83 -4.42
C PRO A 138 10.40 -0.08 -5.06
N ALA A 139 9.98 -1.06 -5.87
CA ALA A 139 10.90 -1.94 -6.60
C ALA A 139 11.71 -1.21 -7.70
N SER A 140 11.36 0.03 -8.03
CA SER A 140 12.13 0.85 -8.97
C SER A 140 13.35 1.56 -8.34
N ILE A 141 13.50 1.51 -7.00
CA ILE A 141 14.64 2.10 -6.30
C ILE A 141 15.90 1.31 -6.67
N ASN A 142 16.86 1.98 -7.30
CA ASN A 142 18.07 1.39 -7.85
C ASN A 142 19.38 2.01 -7.33
N GLU A 143 19.26 2.93 -6.35
CA GLU A 143 20.41 3.51 -5.63
C GLU A 143 20.17 3.43 -4.11
N GLU A 144 21.27 3.50 -3.34
CA GLU A 144 21.17 3.47 -1.87
C GLU A 144 20.31 4.63 -1.37
N SER A 145 19.22 4.30 -0.68
CA SER A 145 18.19 5.26 -0.29
C SER A 145 17.66 5.00 1.11
N VAL A 146 17.18 6.06 1.74
CA VAL A 146 16.28 6.02 2.89
C VAL A 146 14.88 6.37 2.39
N VAL A 147 13.95 5.43 2.47
CA VAL A 147 12.56 5.65 2.03
C VAL A 147 11.83 6.50 3.06
N ILE A 148 11.23 7.59 2.61
CA ILE A 148 10.42 8.49 3.43
C ILE A 148 8.97 8.38 2.95
N ALA A 149 8.06 8.01 3.85
CA ALA A 149 6.66 7.82 3.51
C ALA A 149 5.73 8.30 4.63
N HIS A 150 4.47 8.57 4.29
CA HIS A 150 3.45 8.77 5.32
C HIS A 150 3.19 7.47 6.07
N ASP A 151 2.99 6.39 5.33
CA ASP A 151 2.86 5.01 5.79
C ASP A 151 3.38 4.06 4.71
N LEU A 152 3.62 2.81 5.09
CA LEU A 152 3.98 1.74 4.16
C LEU A 152 2.98 0.60 4.28
N THR A 153 2.33 0.28 3.17
CA THR A 153 1.40 -0.85 3.08
C THR A 153 2.17 -2.18 3.04
N PRO A 154 1.50 -3.33 3.25
CA PRO A 154 2.11 -4.64 3.05
C PRO A 154 2.75 -4.79 1.66
N SER A 155 2.07 -4.34 0.60
CA SER A 155 2.62 -4.40 -0.75
C SER A 155 3.81 -3.45 -0.97
N ASP A 156 3.83 -2.28 -0.33
CA ASP A 156 4.98 -1.38 -0.39
C ASP A 156 6.22 -2.04 0.26
N THR A 157 6.07 -2.58 1.47
CA THR A 157 7.19 -3.20 2.21
C THR A 157 7.73 -4.44 1.52
N ALA A 158 6.87 -5.26 0.91
CA ALA A 158 7.28 -6.45 0.18
C ALA A 158 8.02 -6.16 -1.14
N GLN A 159 8.03 -4.90 -1.59
CA GLN A 159 8.78 -4.45 -2.76
C GLN A 159 10.13 -3.78 -2.42
N LEU A 160 10.45 -3.62 -1.12
CA LEU A 160 11.70 -2.99 -0.69
C LEU A 160 12.88 -3.96 -0.86
N ASP A 161 13.81 -3.63 -1.75
CA ASP A 161 15.05 -4.38 -1.90
C ASP A 161 16.11 -3.85 -0.93
N LYS A 162 16.53 -4.68 0.05
CA LYS A 162 17.58 -4.34 1.03
C LYS A 162 18.95 -4.00 0.42
N LYS A 163 19.16 -4.36 -0.84
CA LYS A 163 20.37 -3.97 -1.57
C LYS A 163 20.44 -2.46 -1.71
N PHE A 164 19.32 -1.82 -1.96
CA PHE A 164 19.21 -0.39 -2.20
C PHE A 164 18.56 0.36 -1.03
N VAL A 165 17.52 -0.18 -0.43
CA VAL A 165 16.84 0.46 0.69
C VAL A 165 17.59 0.18 1.99
N LYS A 166 18.23 1.20 2.56
CA LYS A 166 19.04 1.08 3.79
C LYS A 166 18.25 1.38 5.06
N ALA A 167 17.22 2.17 4.94
CA ALA A 167 16.26 2.45 6.01
C ALA A 167 14.93 2.94 5.44
N PHE A 168 13.91 2.98 6.29
CA PHE A 168 12.72 3.76 6.02
C PHE A 168 12.25 4.53 7.25
N VAL A 169 11.61 5.67 7.00
CA VAL A 169 11.08 6.56 8.04
C VAL A 169 9.65 6.94 7.67
N THR A 170 8.71 6.78 8.60
CA THR A 170 7.30 7.04 8.33
C THR A 170 6.68 8.03 9.33
N ASN A 171 5.66 8.77 8.87
CA ASN A 171 4.90 9.66 9.73
C ASN A 171 4.12 8.88 10.78
N ILE A 172 3.47 7.80 10.37
CA ILE A 172 2.66 6.94 11.25
C ILE A 172 3.28 5.56 11.40
N GLY A 173 2.72 4.77 12.29
CA GLY A 173 3.18 3.42 12.61
C GLY A 173 3.76 3.31 14.01
N GLY A 174 3.90 2.08 14.47
CA GLY A 174 4.38 1.75 15.80
C GLY A 174 5.13 0.42 15.83
N ARG A 175 5.59 0.01 17.00
CA ARG A 175 6.44 -1.18 17.19
C ARG A 175 5.79 -2.49 16.74
N THR A 176 4.47 -2.56 16.69
CA THR A 176 3.66 -3.72 16.31
C THR A 176 3.07 -3.59 14.90
N SER A 177 3.34 -2.49 14.18
CA SER A 177 2.85 -2.33 12.82
C SER A 177 3.51 -3.34 11.87
N HIS A 178 2.84 -3.62 10.76
CA HIS A 178 3.38 -4.48 9.69
C HIS A 178 4.76 -3.98 9.23
N SER A 179 4.91 -2.68 9.02
CA SER A 179 6.19 -2.04 8.64
C SER A 179 7.31 -2.32 9.64
N ALA A 180 7.01 -2.31 10.97
CA ALA A 180 7.98 -2.64 12.00
C ALA A 180 8.41 -4.11 11.97
N ILE A 181 7.48 -5.01 11.70
CA ILE A 181 7.75 -6.44 11.57
C ILE A 181 8.63 -6.68 10.34
N MET A 182 8.26 -6.12 9.20
CA MET A 182 9.02 -6.24 7.95
C MET A 182 10.41 -5.63 8.04
N ALA A 183 10.58 -4.49 8.75
CA ALA A 183 11.91 -3.92 8.97
C ALA A 183 12.86 -4.89 9.67
N ARG A 184 12.35 -5.63 10.65
CA ARG A 184 13.14 -6.65 11.37
C ARG A 184 13.46 -7.84 10.48
N THR A 185 12.50 -8.32 9.71
CA THR A 185 12.68 -9.44 8.77
C THR A 185 13.70 -9.11 7.69
N LEU A 186 13.63 -7.89 7.15
CA LEU A 186 14.56 -7.41 6.13
C LEU A 186 15.90 -6.92 6.70
N GLU A 187 16.02 -6.85 8.02
CA GLU A 187 17.20 -6.27 8.71
C GLU A 187 17.49 -4.82 8.28
N ILE A 188 16.46 -4.06 7.94
CA ILE A 188 16.53 -2.66 7.55
C ILE A 188 16.24 -1.77 8.75
N ALA A 189 16.99 -0.68 8.91
CA ALA A 189 16.73 0.30 9.94
C ALA A 189 15.36 0.99 9.69
N ALA A 190 14.53 1.12 10.73
CA ALA A 190 13.23 1.79 10.62
C ALA A 190 13.01 2.77 11.76
N VAL A 191 12.46 3.93 11.45
CA VAL A 191 11.94 4.90 12.42
C VAL A 191 10.50 5.21 12.06
N LEU A 192 9.58 4.88 12.94
CA LEU A 192 8.13 4.97 12.70
C LEU A 192 7.49 5.95 13.66
N GLY A 193 6.40 6.60 13.23
CA GLY A 193 5.65 7.50 14.09
C GLY A 193 6.33 8.86 14.30
N THR A 194 7.00 9.39 13.29
CA THR A 194 7.65 10.71 13.33
C THR A 194 6.67 11.87 13.21
N ASN A 195 5.42 11.59 12.90
CA ASN A 195 4.29 12.47 12.62
C ASN A 195 4.39 13.28 11.32
N ASN A 196 5.51 13.86 10.97
CA ASN A 196 5.59 14.84 9.89
C ASN A 196 6.89 14.79 9.06
N ILE A 197 7.60 13.68 9.04
CA ILE A 197 8.87 13.58 8.30
C ILE A 197 8.70 13.89 6.80
N THR A 198 7.56 13.56 6.22
CA THR A 198 7.26 13.82 4.80
C THR A 198 7.13 15.31 4.47
N GLU A 199 6.91 16.16 5.48
CA GLU A 199 6.86 17.63 5.32
C GLU A 199 8.23 18.27 5.51
N LEU A 200 9.10 17.62 6.28
CA LEU A 200 10.41 18.15 6.67
C LEU A 200 11.52 17.78 5.69
N VAL A 201 11.39 16.65 5.00
CA VAL A 201 12.41 16.08 4.12
C VAL A 201 11.95 16.20 2.66
N LYS A 202 12.90 16.54 1.80
CA LYS A 202 12.69 16.55 0.34
C LYS A 202 13.39 15.38 -0.31
N ASP A 203 12.91 15.00 -1.48
CA ASP A 203 13.56 13.97 -2.29
C ASP A 203 15.01 14.36 -2.57
N GLY A 204 15.93 13.43 -2.35
CA GLY A 204 17.37 13.65 -2.52
C GLY A 204 18.12 14.26 -1.32
N ASP A 205 17.43 14.71 -0.26
CA ASP A 205 18.13 15.14 0.97
C ASP A 205 18.95 13.99 1.56
N VAL A 206 20.06 14.31 2.22
CA VAL A 206 20.84 13.28 2.94
C VAL A 206 20.20 13.02 4.30
N ILE A 207 19.86 11.76 4.54
CA ILE A 207 19.21 11.29 5.76
C ILE A 207 20.11 10.32 6.51
N ALA A 208 20.19 10.52 7.84
CA ALA A 208 20.73 9.54 8.76
C ALA A 208 19.61 9.06 9.68
N ALA A 209 19.25 7.78 9.59
CA ALA A 209 18.22 7.16 10.41
C ALA A 209 18.82 6.11 11.36
N ASN A 210 18.50 6.21 12.65
CA ASN A 210 18.93 5.26 13.67
C ASN A 210 17.73 4.50 14.23
N GLY A 211 17.52 3.28 13.74
CA GLY A 211 16.40 2.43 14.16
C GLY A 211 16.47 1.95 15.62
N ILE A 212 17.61 2.12 16.31
CA ILE A 212 17.75 1.76 17.75
C ILE A 212 17.25 2.90 18.63
N THR A 213 17.70 4.12 18.33
CA THR A 213 17.38 5.30 19.16
C THR A 213 16.12 6.04 18.68
N GLY A 214 15.67 5.79 17.46
CA GLY A 214 14.60 6.54 16.80
C GLY A 214 15.04 7.92 16.30
N ALA A 215 16.34 8.25 16.34
CA ALA A 215 16.82 9.53 15.87
C ALA A 215 16.89 9.58 14.34
N VAL A 216 16.44 10.71 13.79
CA VAL A 216 16.55 11.04 12.37
C VAL A 216 17.21 12.40 12.25
N SER A 217 18.27 12.46 11.46
CA SER A 217 18.95 13.71 11.10
C SER A 217 18.95 13.86 9.59
N TYR A 218 18.77 15.06 9.09
CA TYR A 218 18.72 15.33 7.67
C TYR A 218 19.35 16.68 7.33
N THR A 219 19.85 16.80 6.09
CA THR A 219 20.38 18.05 5.55
C THR A 219 19.75 18.31 4.19
N HIS A 220 19.21 19.51 4.01
CA HIS A 220 18.78 19.95 2.69
C HIS A 220 20.01 20.24 1.83
N LEU A 221 20.10 19.61 0.67
CA LEU A 221 21.05 20.00 -0.35
C LEU A 221 20.63 21.40 -0.86
N ARG A 222 21.40 22.41 -0.52
CA ARG A 222 21.22 23.74 -1.14
C ARG A 222 21.68 23.62 -2.59
N ALA A 223 20.77 23.91 -3.53
CA ALA A 223 21.08 24.07 -4.93
C ALA A 223 21.97 25.30 -5.14
#